data_e9621636fb017e85bd66bf73d1a67297
#
_entry.id   e9621636fb017e85bd66bf73d1a67297
#
_cell.length_a   1.000
_cell.length_b   1.000
_cell.length_c   1.000
_cell.angle_alpha   90.00
_cell.angle_beta   90.00
_cell.angle_gamma   90.00
#
_symmetry.space_group_name_H-M   'P 1'
#
loop_
_entity.id
_entity.type
_entity.pdbx_description
1 polymer ?
#
loop_
_entity_poly.entity_id
_entity_poly.type
_entity_poly.pdbx_seq_one_letter_code
_entity_poly.pdbx_strand_id
1 'polypeptide(L)'
;MRNLIVCLVLLTGLVRTAFADEQKPAAKPLDVKSTFRNICGFCHENYGRKAAKGPQLMNSERSDEFMFNRIKNGMPGRMAAFGSAFTDDQIRDIVKFIRNLKPDQEPQNP
;
A
#
# COMPACT_ATOMS: atom_id res chain seq x y z
N MET A 1 -13.55 -57.28 50.64
CA MET A 1 -13.36 -55.86 50.95
C MET A 1 -12.11 -55.40 50.21
N ARG A 2 -12.19 -54.86 49.04
CA ARG A 2 -11.10 -54.13 48.39
C ARG A 2 -11.72 -53.09 47.41
N ASN A 3 -11.65 -51.84 47.82
CA ASN A 3 -12.14 -50.72 47.05
C ASN A 3 -11.26 -50.48 45.80
N LEU A 4 -11.84 -50.63 44.63
CA LEU A 4 -11.25 -50.21 43.38
C LEU A 4 -11.66 -48.76 43.14
N ILE A 5 -10.77 -47.85 43.38
CA ILE A 5 -10.94 -46.42 43.00
C ILE A 5 -10.56 -46.32 41.54
N VAL A 6 -11.56 -46.15 40.69
CA VAL A 6 -11.34 -45.83 39.26
C VAL A 6 -11.09 -44.32 39.18
N CYS A 7 -9.83 -43.96 38.97
CA CYS A 7 -9.47 -42.58 38.60
C CYS A 7 -9.86 -42.33 37.15
N LEU A 8 -10.97 -41.60 36.98
CA LEU A 8 -11.40 -41.09 35.68
C LEU A 8 -10.59 -39.83 35.35
N VAL A 9 -9.54 -39.99 34.57
CA VAL A 9 -8.74 -38.84 34.06
C VAL A 9 -9.52 -38.24 32.89
N LEU A 10 -10.18 -37.12 33.14
CA LEU A 10 -10.78 -36.27 32.12
C LEU A 10 -9.66 -35.53 31.37
N LEU A 11 -9.25 -36.04 30.21
CA LEU A 11 -8.44 -35.30 29.25
C LEU A 11 -9.31 -34.17 28.63
N THR A 12 -9.26 -32.98 29.18
CA THR A 12 -9.77 -31.81 28.50
C THR A 12 -8.80 -31.42 27.38
N GLY A 13 -9.12 -31.90 26.17
CA GLY A 13 -8.40 -31.50 24.96
C GLY A 13 -8.60 -30.01 24.69
N LEU A 14 -7.55 -29.22 24.90
CA LEU A 14 -7.50 -27.81 24.48
C LEU A 14 -7.42 -27.80 22.95
N VAL A 15 -8.55 -27.65 22.28
CA VAL A 15 -8.56 -27.37 20.83
C VAL A 15 -8.04 -25.96 20.64
N ARG A 16 -6.74 -25.84 20.33
CA ARG A 16 -6.18 -24.59 19.82
C ARG A 16 -6.64 -24.43 18.38
N THR A 17 -7.65 -23.60 18.16
CA THR A 17 -7.96 -23.09 16.83
C THR A 17 -6.80 -22.18 16.41
N ALA A 18 -5.88 -22.72 15.64
CA ALA A 18 -4.91 -21.92 14.91
C ALA A 18 -5.71 -21.12 13.88
N PHE A 19 -5.91 -19.83 14.15
CA PHE A 19 -6.29 -18.89 13.09
C PHE A 19 -5.10 -18.85 12.13
N ALA A 20 -5.22 -19.54 11.00
CA ALA A 20 -4.32 -19.35 9.89
C ALA A 20 -4.54 -17.91 9.45
N ASP A 21 -3.58 -17.05 9.74
CA ASP A 21 -3.46 -15.71 9.15
C ASP A 21 -3.24 -15.96 7.66
N GLU A 22 -4.32 -15.81 6.90
CA GLU A 22 -4.33 -15.97 5.46
C GLU A 22 -3.57 -14.79 4.87
N GLN A 23 -2.25 -14.88 4.90
CA GLN A 23 -1.36 -13.92 4.26
C GLN A 23 -1.68 -13.91 2.77
N LYS A 24 -2.48 -12.93 2.36
CA LYS A 24 -2.67 -12.57 0.96
C LYS A 24 -1.29 -12.50 0.31
N PRO A 25 -1.07 -13.20 -0.83
CA PRO A 25 0.23 -13.17 -1.49
C PRO A 25 0.70 -11.73 -1.65
N ALA A 26 1.93 -11.44 -1.24
CA ALA A 26 2.52 -10.12 -1.39
C ALA A 26 2.41 -9.72 -2.86
N ALA A 27 1.81 -8.56 -3.14
CA ALA A 27 1.69 -8.08 -4.51
C ALA A 27 3.10 -7.90 -5.10
N LYS A 28 3.25 -8.23 -6.38
CA LYS A 28 4.53 -8.00 -7.07
C LYS A 28 4.98 -6.56 -6.88
N PRO A 29 6.26 -6.31 -6.58
CA PRO A 29 6.80 -4.95 -6.47
C PRO A 29 6.45 -4.12 -7.69
N LEU A 30 5.96 -2.90 -7.49
CA LEU A 30 5.62 -1.98 -8.55
C LEU A 30 6.88 -1.23 -9.01
N ASP A 31 7.13 -1.20 -10.32
CA ASP A 31 8.08 -0.23 -10.87
C ASP A 31 7.42 1.16 -10.86
N VAL A 32 7.55 1.85 -9.75
CA VAL A 32 6.90 3.15 -9.51
C VAL A 32 7.39 4.20 -10.50
N LYS A 33 8.69 4.20 -10.79
CA LYS A 33 9.29 5.15 -11.73
C LYS A 33 8.69 5.00 -13.13
N SER A 34 8.60 3.79 -13.64
CA SER A 34 7.99 3.51 -14.95
C SER A 34 6.50 3.82 -14.94
N THR A 35 5.79 3.44 -13.88
CA THR A 35 4.37 3.73 -13.69
C THR A 35 4.13 5.23 -13.69
N PHE A 36 4.95 5.97 -12.95
CA PHE A 36 4.82 7.42 -12.87
C PHE A 36 5.02 8.08 -14.24
N ARG A 37 6.08 7.70 -14.96
CA ARG A 37 6.36 8.23 -16.30
C ARG A 37 5.23 7.95 -17.29
N ASN A 38 4.67 6.75 -17.26
CA ASN A 38 3.73 6.28 -18.29
C ASN A 38 2.26 6.56 -17.97
N ILE A 39 1.92 6.84 -16.71
CA ILE A 39 0.54 7.06 -16.25
C ILE A 39 0.40 8.42 -15.60
N CYS A 40 1.09 8.66 -14.48
CA CYS A 40 0.94 9.88 -13.69
C CYS A 40 1.49 11.12 -14.42
N GLY A 41 2.52 10.92 -15.23
CA GLY A 41 3.23 11.97 -15.97
C GLY A 41 2.39 12.72 -17.00
N PHE A 42 1.25 12.17 -17.43
CA PHE A 42 0.33 12.90 -18.31
C PHE A 42 -0.28 14.15 -17.67
N CYS A 43 -0.34 14.17 -16.34
CA CYS A 43 -0.89 15.29 -15.57
C CYS A 43 0.12 15.89 -14.59
N HIS A 44 1.10 15.11 -14.12
CA HIS A 44 2.14 15.52 -13.17
C HIS A 44 3.51 15.41 -13.86
N GLU A 45 3.87 16.43 -14.62
CA GLU A 45 5.06 16.42 -15.46
C GLU A 45 6.37 16.24 -14.67
N ASN A 46 7.36 15.73 -15.36
CA ASN A 46 8.71 15.52 -14.82
C ASN A 46 8.69 14.77 -13.50
N TYR A 47 8.01 13.61 -13.45
CA TYR A 47 7.82 12.78 -12.25
C TYR A 47 7.14 13.52 -11.08
N GLY A 48 6.33 14.52 -11.36
CA GLY A 48 5.66 15.31 -10.33
C GLY A 48 6.46 16.51 -9.84
N ARG A 49 7.60 16.81 -10.45
CA ARG A 49 8.38 18.01 -10.13
C ARG A 49 7.77 19.28 -10.70
N LYS A 50 6.95 19.16 -11.71
CA LYS A 50 6.35 20.30 -12.41
C LYS A 50 4.84 20.15 -12.46
N ALA A 51 4.15 21.27 -12.24
CA ALA A 51 2.71 21.34 -12.44
C ALA A 51 2.37 21.34 -13.93
N ALA A 52 1.27 20.66 -14.29
CA ALA A 52 0.67 20.69 -15.61
C ALA A 52 -0.85 20.66 -15.47
N LYS A 53 -1.53 19.60 -15.94
CA LYS A 53 -2.97 19.41 -15.65
C LYS A 53 -3.25 19.13 -14.18
N GLY A 54 -2.28 18.53 -13.48
CA GLY A 54 -2.27 18.33 -12.05
C GLY A 54 -1.23 19.23 -11.35
N PRO A 55 -1.28 19.33 -10.02
CA PRO A 55 -0.32 20.13 -9.27
C PRO A 55 1.08 19.52 -9.27
N GLN A 56 2.09 20.34 -8.97
CA GLN A 56 3.40 19.84 -8.57
C GLN A 56 3.25 18.98 -7.30
N LEU A 57 3.94 17.85 -7.27
CA LEU A 57 3.91 16.90 -6.14
C LEU A 57 5.17 16.97 -5.29
N MET A 58 6.32 17.24 -5.90
CA MET A 58 7.58 17.44 -5.17
C MET A 58 7.41 18.58 -4.15
N ASN A 59 7.88 18.35 -2.93
CA ASN A 59 7.75 19.30 -1.80
C ASN A 59 6.29 19.63 -1.41
N SER A 60 5.35 18.75 -1.72
CA SER A 60 3.96 18.93 -1.31
C SER A 60 3.82 18.96 0.21
N GLU A 61 3.10 19.95 0.73
CA GLU A 61 2.75 20.07 2.16
C GLU A 61 1.59 19.15 2.58
N ARG A 62 0.97 18.46 1.62
CA ARG A 62 -0.11 17.50 1.92
C ARG A 62 0.45 16.29 2.65
N SER A 63 -0.30 15.76 3.61
CA SER A 63 0.09 14.56 4.34
C SER A 63 0.18 13.33 3.42
N ASP A 64 0.91 12.30 3.85
CA ASP A 64 0.99 11.02 3.14
C ASP A 64 -0.38 10.37 3.03
N GLU A 65 -1.19 10.45 4.07
CA GLU A 65 -2.56 9.93 4.07
C GLU A 65 -3.46 10.69 3.08
N PHE A 66 -3.32 12.00 2.96
CA PHE A 66 -4.02 12.76 1.94
C PHE A 66 -3.62 12.30 0.53
N MET A 67 -2.32 12.13 0.27
CA MET A 67 -1.84 11.67 -1.03
C MET A 67 -2.28 10.25 -1.33
N PHE A 68 -2.18 9.35 -0.34
CA PHE A 68 -2.67 7.99 -0.45
C PHE A 68 -4.15 7.96 -0.85
N ASN A 69 -5.00 8.66 -0.11
CA ASN A 69 -6.44 8.70 -0.38
C ASN A 69 -6.75 9.35 -1.73
N ARG A 70 -5.99 10.37 -2.13
CA ARG A 70 -6.14 11.01 -3.44
C ARG A 70 -5.81 10.05 -4.59
N ILE A 71 -4.74 9.29 -4.48
CA ILE A 71 -4.36 8.29 -5.49
C ILE A 71 -5.40 7.17 -5.52
N LYS A 72 -5.79 6.66 -4.36
CA LYS A 72 -6.74 5.55 -4.24
C LYS A 72 -8.11 5.90 -4.81
N ASN A 73 -8.65 7.04 -4.44
CA ASN A 73 -10.04 7.43 -4.73
C ASN A 73 -10.18 8.42 -5.90
N GLY A 74 -9.08 9.01 -6.35
CA GLY A 74 -9.09 10.01 -7.41
C GLY A 74 -9.78 11.32 -7.01
N MET A 75 -10.10 12.10 -8.03
CA MET A 75 -10.93 13.30 -7.95
C MET A 75 -11.82 13.34 -9.20
N PRO A 76 -13.15 13.22 -9.06
CA PRO A 76 -14.05 13.17 -10.19
C PRO A 76 -13.81 14.31 -11.20
N GLY A 77 -13.70 13.95 -12.48
CA GLY A 77 -13.47 14.90 -13.57
C GLY A 77 -12.04 15.49 -13.64
N ARG A 78 -11.13 15.14 -12.71
CA ARG A 78 -9.78 15.71 -12.65
C ARG A 78 -8.68 14.67 -12.52
N MET A 79 -8.85 13.67 -11.68
CA MET A 79 -7.86 12.62 -11.46
C MET A 79 -8.57 11.27 -11.33
N ALA A 80 -8.13 10.28 -12.09
CA ALA A 80 -8.65 8.92 -12.01
C ALA A 80 -8.38 8.30 -10.63
N ALA A 81 -9.25 7.39 -10.21
CA ALA A 81 -9.05 6.55 -9.03
C ALA A 81 -8.19 5.34 -9.41
N PHE A 82 -7.16 5.05 -8.60
CA PHE A 82 -6.23 3.95 -8.86
C PHE A 82 -6.35 2.79 -7.87
N GLY A 83 -7.31 2.85 -6.93
CA GLY A 83 -7.49 1.81 -5.92
C GLY A 83 -7.90 0.44 -6.46
N SER A 84 -8.41 0.34 -7.68
CA SER A 84 -8.66 -0.93 -8.36
C SER A 84 -7.44 -1.44 -9.15
N ALA A 85 -6.52 -0.54 -9.53
CA ALA A 85 -5.34 -0.88 -10.32
C ALA A 85 -4.12 -1.21 -9.46
N PHE A 86 -4.00 -0.59 -8.28
CA PHE A 86 -2.89 -0.76 -7.37
C PHE A 86 -3.36 -1.20 -5.99
N THR A 87 -2.56 -2.03 -5.33
CA THR A 87 -2.78 -2.37 -3.92
C THR A 87 -2.44 -1.18 -3.02
N ASP A 88 -2.90 -1.22 -1.79
CA ASP A 88 -2.61 -0.17 -0.80
C ASP A 88 -1.09 -0.01 -0.58
N ASP A 89 -0.33 -1.11 -0.55
CA ASP A 89 1.13 -1.06 -0.43
C ASP A 89 1.78 -0.41 -1.66
N GLN A 90 1.32 -0.74 -2.85
CA GLN A 90 1.80 -0.11 -4.09
C GLN A 90 1.48 1.40 -4.11
N ILE A 91 0.32 1.81 -3.61
CA ILE A 91 -0.02 3.24 -3.48
C ILE A 91 0.89 3.93 -2.45
N ARG A 92 1.22 3.26 -1.34
CA ARG A 92 2.18 3.79 -0.36
C ARG A 92 3.58 3.94 -0.96
N ASP A 93 3.99 3.03 -1.81
CA ASP A 93 5.28 3.15 -2.53
C ASP A 93 5.27 4.33 -3.52
N ILE A 94 4.15 4.60 -4.18
CA ILE A 94 3.99 5.81 -5.00
C ILE A 94 4.14 7.07 -4.13
N VAL A 95 3.55 7.11 -2.94
CA VAL A 95 3.69 8.25 -2.01
C VAL A 95 5.15 8.42 -1.57
N LYS A 96 5.85 7.34 -1.22
CA LYS A 96 7.28 7.38 -0.88
C LYS A 96 8.12 7.91 -2.04
N PHE A 97 7.84 7.47 -3.27
CA PHE A 97 8.51 7.96 -4.46
C PHE A 97 8.38 9.48 -4.59
N ILE A 98 7.16 10.02 -4.42
CA ILE A 98 6.90 11.47 -4.46
C ILE A 98 7.70 12.19 -3.37
N ARG A 99 7.75 11.66 -2.13
CA ARG A 99 8.50 12.24 -1.02
C ARG A 99 10.02 12.28 -1.27
N ASN A 100 10.52 11.31 -2.00
CA ASN A 100 11.95 11.18 -2.28
C ASN A 100 12.40 11.98 -3.52
N LEU A 101 11.51 12.67 -4.22
CA LEU A 101 11.86 13.49 -5.37
C LEU A 101 12.86 14.58 -5.00
N LYS A 102 13.87 14.72 -5.84
CA LYS A 102 14.87 15.79 -5.76
C LYS A 102 14.86 16.59 -7.07
N PRO A 103 15.18 17.89 -7.06
CA PRO A 103 15.09 18.72 -8.26
C PRO A 103 15.99 18.24 -9.40
N ASP A 104 17.21 17.83 -9.07
CA ASP A 104 18.27 17.57 -10.05
C ASP A 104 18.77 16.12 -10.06
N GLN A 105 18.02 15.19 -9.45
CA GLN A 105 18.39 13.78 -9.41
C GLN A 105 17.37 12.92 -10.15
N GLU A 106 17.86 11.91 -10.87
CA GLU A 106 16.99 10.92 -11.45
C GLU A 106 16.24 10.15 -10.35
N PRO A 107 14.90 10.08 -10.40
CA PRO A 107 14.14 9.40 -9.36
C PRO A 107 14.48 7.92 -9.30
N GLN A 108 14.48 7.39 -8.09
CA GLN A 108 14.70 5.95 -7.85
C GLN A 108 13.40 5.32 -7.36
N ASN A 109 13.23 4.02 -7.64
CA ASN A 109 12.15 3.26 -7.01
C ASN A 109 12.38 3.17 -5.50
N PRO A 110 11.30 3.18 -4.70
CA PRO A 110 11.37 3.05 -3.25
C PRO A 110 11.81 1.66 -2.80
#